data_53972dba21426212fdc743f42c51a777
#
_entry.id   53972dba21426212fdc743f42c51a777
#
_cell.length_a   1.000
_cell.length_b   1.000
_cell.length_c   1.000
_cell.angle_alpha   90.00
_cell.angle_beta   90.00
_cell.angle_gamma   90.00
#
_symmetry.space_group_name_H-M   'P 1'
#
loop_
_entity.id
_entity.type
_entity.pdbx_description
1 polymer ?
#
loop_
_entity_poly.entity_id
_entity_poly.type
_entity_poly.pdbx_seq_one_letter_code
_entity_poly.pdbx_strand_id
1 'polypeptide(L)'
;MTRSEADLQDEFLWYKDAIIYEVHVKSFFDSSSDGMGDFRGLLEKLDYLESLGVTAIWLLPFYPSPLKDDGYDIADFFDIHSNYGTLSDFREFLREAHSRGIRVIIELVLNHTSDQHLWFQRARRAKPGSRWKDFYVWSYTPEKYKEARIIFKDFESSNWAWDSVAKAYYWHRFYSHQPDLNYDNPRVHEAIFRVIDFWLEMGVDGLRLDAVPYLYELEGTSCENLPETYKFLEKLRVHVDDKFKDRILLAEANQWPEDAVAYFGEGN
;
A
#
# COMPACT_ATOMS: atom_id res chain seq x y z
N MET A 1 35.44 8.51 -17.65
CA MET A 1 35.69 8.75 -16.22
C MET A 1 35.01 7.62 -15.47
N THR A 2 35.74 6.81 -14.75
CA THR A 2 35.19 5.76 -13.87
C THR A 2 34.59 6.46 -12.67
N ARG A 3 33.28 6.28 -12.40
CA ARG A 3 32.63 6.73 -11.17
C ARG A 3 33.35 6.13 -9.96
N SER A 4 33.53 6.91 -8.89
CA SER A 4 34.14 6.43 -7.66
C SER A 4 33.20 5.51 -6.89
N GLU A 5 33.71 4.65 -6.01
CA GLU A 5 32.89 3.83 -5.11
C GLU A 5 31.99 4.70 -4.20
N ALA A 6 32.43 5.93 -3.87
CA ALA A 6 31.64 6.91 -3.13
C ALA A 6 30.42 7.40 -3.94
N ASP A 7 30.60 7.65 -5.25
CA ASP A 7 29.50 8.04 -6.15
C ASP A 7 28.45 6.92 -6.31
N LEU A 8 28.88 5.64 -6.19
CA LEU A 8 27.98 4.49 -6.21
C LEU A 8 27.21 4.33 -4.88
N GLN A 9 27.85 4.64 -3.75
CA GLN A 9 27.20 4.58 -2.44
C GLN A 9 26.15 5.69 -2.26
N ASP A 10 26.38 6.88 -2.83
CA ASP A 10 25.40 7.99 -2.80
C ASP A 10 24.13 7.68 -3.63
N GLU A 11 24.22 6.90 -4.71
CA GLU A 11 23.05 6.45 -5.48
C GLU A 11 22.12 5.53 -4.68
N PHE A 12 22.65 4.73 -3.75
CA PHE A 12 21.84 3.83 -2.90
C PHE A 12 21.00 4.55 -1.83
N LEU A 13 21.37 5.78 -1.51
CA LEU A 13 20.72 6.56 -0.44
C LEU A 13 20.01 7.80 -0.99
N TRP A 14 19.54 7.73 -2.26
CA TRP A 14 18.90 8.84 -2.95
C TRP A 14 17.76 9.51 -2.17
N TYR A 15 17.06 8.75 -1.32
CA TYR A 15 15.96 9.23 -0.50
C TYR A 15 16.38 10.23 0.59
N LYS A 16 17.65 10.29 0.96
CA LYS A 16 18.14 11.23 1.98
C LYS A 16 18.09 12.68 1.53
N ASP A 17 18.28 12.90 0.24
CA ASP A 17 18.28 14.24 -0.38
C ASP A 17 17.03 14.47 -1.24
N ALA A 18 16.09 13.51 -1.24
CA ALA A 18 14.91 13.59 -2.07
C ALA A 18 13.94 14.68 -1.59
N ILE A 19 13.43 15.45 -2.55
CA ILE A 19 12.25 16.31 -2.38
C ILE A 19 11.07 15.53 -2.94
N ILE A 20 10.28 14.95 -2.03
CA ILE A 20 9.14 14.11 -2.38
C ILE A 20 7.89 14.97 -2.50
N TYR A 21 7.23 14.92 -3.64
CA TYR A 21 5.96 15.61 -3.92
C TYR A 21 4.82 14.59 -3.96
N GLU A 22 3.89 14.71 -3.01
CA GLU A 22 2.70 13.86 -2.93
C GLU A 22 1.66 14.31 -3.96
N VAL A 23 1.13 13.37 -4.74
CA VAL A 23 0.15 13.64 -5.81
C VAL A 23 -1.03 12.70 -5.73
N HIS A 24 -2.23 13.29 -5.68
CA HIS A 24 -3.44 12.56 -6.01
C HIS A 24 -3.77 12.74 -7.49
N VAL A 25 -3.66 11.68 -8.29
CA VAL A 25 -3.82 11.72 -9.75
C VAL A 25 -5.13 12.41 -10.14
N LYS A 26 -6.25 12.05 -9.51
CA LYS A 26 -7.59 12.57 -9.84
C LYS A 26 -7.75 14.09 -9.70
N SER A 27 -6.93 14.73 -8.84
CA SER A 27 -7.09 16.15 -8.52
C SER A 27 -5.95 17.02 -9.04
N PHE A 28 -4.95 16.45 -9.72
CA PHE A 28 -3.77 17.18 -10.13
C PHE A 28 -3.94 17.89 -11.48
N PHE A 29 -4.24 17.14 -12.55
CA PHE A 29 -4.50 17.74 -13.87
C PHE A 29 -5.35 16.81 -14.73
N ASP A 30 -6.43 17.35 -15.28
CA ASP A 30 -7.39 16.70 -16.14
C ASP A 30 -7.04 16.97 -17.62
N SER A 31 -6.54 15.96 -18.34
CA SER A 31 -6.18 16.09 -19.76
C SER A 31 -7.36 15.90 -20.71
N SER A 32 -8.43 15.27 -20.23
CA SER A 32 -9.61 14.90 -21.02
C SER A 32 -10.77 15.89 -20.89
N SER A 33 -10.72 16.80 -19.92
CA SER A 33 -11.77 17.76 -19.56
C SER A 33 -13.08 17.08 -19.09
N ASP A 34 -12.96 15.95 -18.43
CA ASP A 34 -14.08 15.20 -17.84
C ASP A 34 -14.33 15.50 -16.36
N GLY A 35 -13.48 16.35 -15.76
CA GLY A 35 -13.53 16.74 -14.35
C GLY A 35 -12.66 15.86 -13.44
N MET A 36 -11.90 14.91 -14.00
CA MET A 36 -11.06 13.98 -13.27
C MET A 36 -9.62 14.05 -13.81
N GLY A 37 -8.64 14.24 -12.92
CA GLY A 37 -7.24 14.16 -13.30
C GLY A 37 -6.83 12.75 -13.72
N ASP A 38 -5.83 12.65 -14.56
CA ASP A 38 -5.39 11.39 -15.16
C ASP A 38 -3.86 11.33 -15.36
N PHE A 39 -3.32 10.15 -15.72
CA PHE A 39 -1.89 9.97 -15.94
C PHE A 39 -1.34 10.78 -17.11
N ARG A 40 -2.14 11.07 -18.13
CA ARG A 40 -1.74 11.93 -19.24
C ARG A 40 -1.60 13.37 -18.78
N GLY A 41 -2.55 13.83 -17.96
CA GLY A 41 -2.47 15.14 -17.32
C GLY A 41 -1.27 15.28 -16.41
N LEU A 42 -0.97 14.25 -15.62
CA LEU A 42 0.23 14.22 -14.79
C LEU A 42 1.51 14.25 -15.64
N LEU A 43 1.52 13.50 -16.75
CA LEU A 43 2.61 13.52 -17.73
C LEU A 43 2.85 14.92 -18.31
N GLU A 44 1.80 15.66 -18.68
CA GLU A 44 1.90 17.04 -19.18
C GLU A 44 2.46 18.02 -18.15
N LYS A 45 2.41 17.69 -16.87
CA LYS A 45 2.89 18.52 -15.76
C LYS A 45 4.26 18.13 -15.21
N LEU A 46 4.94 17.15 -15.79
CA LEU A 46 6.27 16.74 -15.33
C LEU A 46 7.29 17.87 -15.40
N ASP A 47 7.28 18.68 -16.45
CA ASP A 47 8.19 19.83 -16.59
C ASP A 47 7.94 20.88 -15.49
N TYR A 48 6.69 21.06 -15.07
CA TYR A 48 6.35 21.92 -13.93
C TYR A 48 6.93 21.35 -12.63
N LEU A 49 6.77 20.05 -12.36
CA LEU A 49 7.31 19.40 -11.16
C LEU A 49 8.84 19.44 -11.13
N GLU A 50 9.49 19.20 -12.28
CA GLU A 50 10.94 19.35 -12.44
C GLU A 50 11.39 20.80 -12.11
N SER A 51 10.67 21.80 -12.62
CA SER A 51 10.98 23.21 -12.38
C SER A 51 10.85 23.63 -10.91
N LEU A 52 10.08 22.91 -10.10
CA LEU A 52 9.97 23.08 -8.65
C LEU A 52 11.15 22.44 -7.89
N GLY A 53 12.01 21.67 -8.56
CA GLY A 53 13.09 20.92 -7.93
C GLY A 53 12.63 19.62 -7.28
N VAL A 54 11.48 19.07 -7.66
CA VAL A 54 10.99 17.77 -7.22
C VAL A 54 11.91 16.67 -7.75
N THR A 55 12.36 15.79 -6.88
CA THR A 55 13.22 14.66 -7.24
C THR A 55 12.54 13.31 -7.09
N ALA A 56 11.41 13.26 -6.41
CA ALA A 56 10.56 12.07 -6.33
C ALA A 56 9.07 12.47 -6.27
N ILE A 57 8.22 11.70 -6.93
CA ILE A 57 6.76 11.83 -6.86
C ILE A 57 6.23 10.64 -6.07
N TRP A 58 5.42 10.90 -5.05
CA TRP A 58 4.65 9.88 -4.35
C TRP A 58 3.19 9.96 -4.81
N LEU A 59 2.73 8.91 -5.51
CA LEU A 59 1.37 8.78 -6.00
C LEU A 59 0.48 8.15 -4.94
N LEU A 60 -0.59 8.85 -4.54
CA LEU A 60 -1.68 8.29 -3.77
C LEU A 60 -2.39 7.15 -4.54
N PRO A 61 -3.21 6.31 -3.90
CA PRO A 61 -3.78 5.13 -4.55
C PRO A 61 -4.48 5.45 -5.88
N PHE A 62 -4.10 4.75 -6.93
CA PHE A 62 -4.61 4.91 -8.28
C PHE A 62 -5.17 3.60 -8.88
N TYR A 63 -5.27 2.57 -8.07
CA TYR A 63 -5.77 1.25 -8.42
C TYR A 63 -7.27 1.25 -8.67
N PRO A 64 -7.84 0.23 -9.38
CA PRO A 64 -9.27 0.00 -9.40
C PRO A 64 -9.86 -0.05 -7.99
N SER A 65 -10.84 0.81 -7.74
CA SER A 65 -11.45 1.02 -6.45
C SER A 65 -12.90 1.49 -6.62
N PRO A 66 -13.84 1.16 -5.73
CA PRO A 66 -15.13 1.82 -5.65
C PRO A 66 -15.06 3.26 -5.15
N LEU A 67 -13.88 3.76 -4.78
CA LEU A 67 -13.59 5.12 -4.32
C LEU A 67 -14.41 5.56 -3.10
N LYS A 68 -14.77 4.63 -2.23
CA LYS A 68 -15.47 4.94 -0.98
C LYS A 68 -14.55 5.57 0.06
N ASP A 69 -13.25 5.28 -0.04
CA ASP A 69 -12.17 5.85 0.75
C ASP A 69 -11.04 6.35 -0.17
N ASP A 70 -11.44 7.06 -1.19
CA ASP A 70 -10.58 7.83 -2.10
C ASP A 70 -9.45 7.03 -2.77
N GLY A 71 -9.66 5.71 -2.92
CA GLY A 71 -8.71 4.79 -3.54
C GLY A 71 -8.02 3.85 -2.55
N TYR A 72 -8.08 4.11 -1.23
CA TYR A 72 -7.52 3.20 -0.21
C TYR A 72 -8.33 1.90 -0.08
N ASP A 73 -9.55 1.84 -0.61
CA ASP A 73 -10.37 0.64 -0.75
C ASP A 73 -10.10 -0.06 -2.09
N ILE A 74 -8.93 -0.70 -2.20
CA ILE A 74 -8.43 -1.30 -3.45
C ILE A 74 -9.22 -2.56 -3.82
N ALA A 75 -9.73 -2.60 -5.06
CA ALA A 75 -10.45 -3.75 -5.62
C ALA A 75 -9.57 -4.64 -6.52
N ASP A 76 -8.47 -4.12 -7.08
CA ASP A 76 -7.46 -4.86 -7.83
C ASP A 76 -6.10 -4.16 -7.70
N PHE A 77 -5.08 -4.90 -7.28
CA PHE A 77 -3.71 -4.36 -7.12
C PHE A 77 -2.90 -4.34 -8.43
N PHE A 78 -3.40 -4.91 -9.53
CA PHE A 78 -2.62 -5.16 -10.73
C PHE A 78 -3.03 -4.29 -11.93
N ASP A 79 -3.87 -3.28 -11.72
CA ASP A 79 -4.36 -2.42 -12.78
C ASP A 79 -4.50 -0.97 -12.30
N ILE A 80 -4.84 -0.08 -13.23
CA ILE A 80 -5.09 1.34 -13.02
C ILE A 80 -6.61 1.58 -13.01
N HIS A 81 -7.09 2.46 -12.14
CA HIS A 81 -8.48 2.90 -12.16
C HIS A 81 -8.82 3.54 -13.50
N SER A 82 -9.92 3.09 -14.13
CA SER A 82 -10.27 3.46 -15.50
C SER A 82 -10.39 4.98 -15.75
N ASN A 83 -10.72 5.76 -14.71
CA ASN A 83 -10.76 7.21 -14.81
C ASN A 83 -9.38 7.86 -14.87
N TYR A 84 -8.33 7.16 -14.42
CA TYR A 84 -6.97 7.69 -14.39
C TYR A 84 -6.14 7.28 -15.60
N GLY A 85 -6.64 6.34 -16.41
CA GLY A 85 -5.98 5.84 -17.59
C GLY A 85 -5.75 4.33 -17.57
N THR A 86 -4.65 3.90 -18.17
CA THR A 86 -4.28 2.49 -18.35
C THR A 86 -2.87 2.21 -17.83
N LEU A 87 -2.49 0.94 -17.70
CA LEU A 87 -1.11 0.53 -17.44
C LEU A 87 -0.11 1.06 -18.50
N SER A 88 -0.57 1.30 -19.73
CA SER A 88 0.27 1.91 -20.77
C SER A 88 0.55 3.38 -20.47
N ASP A 89 -0.46 4.13 -20.05
CA ASP A 89 -0.31 5.56 -19.67
C ASP A 89 0.59 5.69 -18.43
N PHE A 90 0.47 4.80 -17.46
CA PHE A 90 1.35 4.74 -16.29
C PHE A 90 2.82 4.44 -16.68
N ARG A 91 3.06 3.45 -17.56
CA ARG A 91 4.42 3.15 -18.04
C ARG A 91 5.04 4.31 -18.80
N GLU A 92 4.25 5.03 -19.56
CA GLU A 92 4.70 6.25 -20.25
C GLU A 92 5.07 7.34 -19.25
N PHE A 93 4.20 7.61 -18.28
CA PHE A 93 4.48 8.54 -17.19
C PHE A 93 5.77 8.16 -16.44
N LEU A 94 5.94 6.90 -16.07
CA LEU A 94 7.13 6.41 -15.34
C LEU A 94 8.42 6.63 -16.15
N ARG A 95 8.40 6.30 -17.43
CA ARG A 95 9.53 6.52 -18.33
C ARG A 95 9.91 8.01 -18.44
N GLU A 96 8.92 8.86 -18.58
CA GLU A 96 9.12 10.31 -18.73
C GLU A 96 9.54 10.98 -17.41
N ALA A 97 9.06 10.49 -16.27
CA ALA A 97 9.55 10.92 -14.96
C ALA A 97 11.03 10.57 -14.80
N HIS A 98 11.41 9.32 -15.09
CA HIS A 98 12.80 8.86 -15.03
C HIS A 98 13.72 9.63 -15.99
N SER A 99 13.25 9.99 -17.19
CA SER A 99 14.06 10.78 -18.14
C SER A 99 14.43 12.17 -17.62
N ARG A 100 13.66 12.69 -16.66
CA ARG A 100 13.89 13.95 -15.93
C ARG A 100 14.62 13.77 -14.61
N GLY A 101 15.06 12.56 -14.29
CA GLY A 101 15.68 12.23 -13.00
C GLY A 101 14.70 12.21 -11.82
N ILE A 102 13.39 12.20 -12.08
CA ILE A 102 12.35 12.12 -11.05
C ILE A 102 12.01 10.66 -10.78
N ARG A 103 12.13 10.23 -9.52
CA ARG A 103 11.75 8.89 -9.06
C ARG A 103 10.26 8.81 -8.75
N VAL A 104 9.71 7.61 -8.77
CA VAL A 104 8.28 7.38 -8.54
C VAL A 104 8.08 6.39 -7.39
N ILE A 105 7.38 6.85 -6.36
CA ILE A 105 6.91 6.07 -5.22
C ILE A 105 5.41 5.87 -5.39
N ILE A 106 4.92 4.67 -5.19
CA ILE A 106 3.49 4.39 -5.22
C ILE A 106 2.98 3.95 -3.85
N GLU A 107 1.70 4.19 -3.62
CA GLU A 107 1.01 3.71 -2.43
C GLU A 107 0.85 2.18 -2.47
N LEU A 108 1.07 1.51 -1.35
CA LEU A 108 0.76 0.09 -1.18
C LEU A 108 -0.04 -0.12 0.11
N VAL A 109 -1.34 -0.30 -0.03
CA VAL A 109 -2.23 -0.60 1.09
C VAL A 109 -2.07 -2.06 1.47
N LEU A 110 -1.36 -2.32 2.57
CA LEU A 110 -1.04 -3.67 3.03
C LEU A 110 -2.13 -4.26 3.91
N ASN A 111 -2.76 -3.43 4.75
CA ASN A 111 -3.62 -3.89 5.84
C ASN A 111 -4.92 -4.54 5.35
N HIS A 112 -5.54 -4.01 4.33
CA HIS A 112 -6.90 -4.37 3.91
C HIS A 112 -7.09 -4.29 2.40
N THR A 113 -8.24 -4.71 1.95
CA THR A 113 -8.72 -4.49 0.57
C THR A 113 -10.13 -3.92 0.60
N SER A 114 -10.64 -3.48 -0.55
CA SER A 114 -12.08 -3.29 -0.71
C SER A 114 -12.86 -4.59 -0.47
N ASP A 115 -14.08 -4.48 0.04
CA ASP A 115 -15.05 -5.58 0.07
C ASP A 115 -15.39 -6.10 -1.34
N GLN A 116 -15.09 -5.33 -2.39
CA GLN A 116 -15.25 -5.72 -3.80
C GLN A 116 -14.05 -6.45 -4.37
N HIS A 117 -12.92 -6.49 -3.67
CA HIS A 117 -11.74 -7.21 -4.12
C HIS A 117 -12.02 -8.69 -4.36
N LEU A 118 -11.47 -9.26 -5.42
CA LEU A 118 -11.70 -10.66 -5.78
C LEU A 118 -11.30 -11.64 -4.67
N TRP A 119 -10.27 -11.31 -3.88
CA TRP A 119 -9.85 -12.14 -2.74
C TRP A 119 -10.94 -12.20 -1.68
N PHE A 120 -11.55 -11.06 -1.31
CA PHE A 120 -12.65 -11.03 -0.34
C PHE A 120 -13.89 -11.73 -0.88
N GLN A 121 -14.25 -11.50 -2.15
CA GLN A 121 -15.38 -12.15 -2.78
C GLN A 121 -15.24 -13.68 -2.86
N ARG A 122 -14.02 -14.20 -2.96
CA ARG A 122 -13.72 -15.63 -2.83
C ARG A 122 -13.76 -16.10 -1.38
N ALA A 123 -13.16 -15.35 -0.46
CA ALA A 123 -13.10 -15.68 0.96
C ALA A 123 -14.48 -15.82 1.60
N ARG A 124 -15.39 -14.86 1.32
CA ARG A 124 -16.74 -14.87 1.89
C ARG A 124 -17.60 -16.05 1.42
N ARG A 125 -17.29 -16.66 0.26
CA ARG A 125 -17.98 -17.83 -0.31
C ARG A 125 -17.26 -19.14 -0.02
N ALA A 126 -16.06 -19.08 0.52
CA ALA A 126 -15.22 -20.23 0.74
C ALA A 126 -15.63 -21.01 2.00
N LYS A 127 -15.43 -22.33 1.97
CA LYS A 127 -15.63 -23.19 3.15
C LYS A 127 -14.55 -22.93 4.20
N PRO A 128 -14.86 -23.05 5.50
CA PRO A 128 -13.87 -23.03 6.56
C PRO A 128 -12.70 -23.99 6.27
N GLY A 129 -11.47 -23.59 6.56
CA GLY A 129 -10.25 -24.36 6.30
C GLY A 129 -9.78 -24.39 4.84
N SER A 130 -10.49 -23.71 3.92
CA SER A 130 -10.01 -23.57 2.55
C SER A 130 -8.96 -22.47 2.46
N ARG A 131 -8.10 -22.57 1.44
CA ARG A 131 -7.03 -21.57 1.20
C ARG A 131 -7.52 -20.11 1.07
N TRP A 132 -8.79 -19.92 0.68
CA TRP A 132 -9.36 -18.58 0.48
C TRP A 132 -10.04 -18.03 1.72
N LYS A 133 -10.65 -18.91 2.56
CA LYS A 133 -11.36 -18.45 3.76
C LYS A 133 -10.45 -17.63 4.65
N ASP A 134 -9.26 -18.15 4.89
CA ASP A 134 -8.29 -17.59 5.83
C ASP A 134 -7.42 -16.46 5.22
N PHE A 135 -7.82 -15.91 4.06
CA PHE A 135 -7.19 -14.69 3.51
C PHE A 135 -7.55 -13.43 4.30
N TYR A 136 -8.68 -13.47 5.01
CA TYR A 136 -9.17 -12.38 5.86
C TYR A 136 -9.39 -12.90 7.27
N VAL A 137 -9.47 -11.98 8.22
CA VAL A 137 -9.69 -12.30 9.63
C VAL A 137 -11.18 -12.49 9.88
N TRP A 138 -11.58 -13.68 10.33
CA TRP A 138 -12.98 -14.07 10.57
C TRP A 138 -13.23 -14.52 12.00
N SER A 139 -14.46 -14.26 12.49
CA SER A 139 -14.95 -14.79 13.76
C SER A 139 -16.44 -15.11 13.68
N TYR A 140 -16.89 -16.06 14.49
CA TYR A 140 -18.34 -16.33 14.67
C TYR A 140 -18.99 -15.43 15.73
N THR A 141 -18.19 -14.61 16.42
CA THR A 141 -18.63 -13.67 17.43
C THR A 141 -17.84 -12.35 17.27
N PRO A 142 -18.47 -11.17 17.54
CA PRO A 142 -17.76 -9.90 17.51
C PRO A 142 -17.04 -9.58 18.82
N GLU A 143 -16.78 -10.59 19.67
CA GLU A 143 -16.27 -10.43 21.03
C GLU A 143 -14.73 -10.46 21.12
N LYS A 144 -14.03 -10.79 20.04
CA LYS A 144 -12.58 -10.82 19.99
C LYS A 144 -11.97 -9.42 19.86
N TYR A 145 -10.74 -9.29 20.34
CA TYR A 145 -9.89 -8.09 20.19
C TYR A 145 -10.54 -6.81 20.74
N LYS A 146 -11.19 -6.90 21.91
CA LYS A 146 -11.92 -5.79 22.54
C LYS A 146 -11.03 -4.61 22.92
N GLU A 147 -9.77 -4.86 23.18
CA GLU A 147 -8.77 -3.86 23.52
C GLU A 147 -8.35 -3.00 22.32
N ALA A 148 -8.64 -3.48 21.11
CA ALA A 148 -8.38 -2.73 19.89
C ALA A 148 -9.35 -1.55 19.76
N ARG A 149 -8.82 -0.33 19.75
CA ARG A 149 -9.64 0.88 19.57
C ARG A 149 -10.32 0.88 18.19
N ILE A 150 -11.49 1.51 18.10
CA ILE A 150 -12.12 1.85 16.83
C ILE A 150 -11.48 3.15 16.33
N ILE A 151 -10.89 3.14 15.13
CA ILE A 151 -10.19 4.29 14.57
C ILE A 151 -11.20 5.36 14.14
N PHE A 152 -12.19 4.99 13.35
CA PHE A 152 -13.20 5.91 12.81
C PHE A 152 -14.51 5.88 13.60
N LYS A 153 -14.44 6.28 14.88
CA LYS A 153 -15.58 6.25 15.83
C LYS A 153 -16.83 7.00 15.36
N ASP A 154 -16.68 8.00 14.49
CA ASP A 154 -17.78 8.78 13.96
C ASP A 154 -18.59 8.01 12.90
N PHE A 155 -18.02 6.96 12.33
CA PHE A 155 -18.61 6.16 11.25
C PHE A 155 -18.82 4.70 11.63
N GLU A 156 -17.96 4.14 12.49
CA GLU A 156 -17.96 2.73 12.84
C GLU A 156 -18.22 2.54 14.33
N SER A 157 -19.08 1.58 14.66
CA SER A 157 -19.41 1.22 16.04
C SER A 157 -18.69 -0.03 16.55
N SER A 158 -18.01 -0.74 15.66
CA SER A 158 -17.27 -1.99 15.93
C SER A 158 -16.15 -2.15 14.90
N ASN A 159 -15.09 -2.88 15.26
CA ASN A 159 -14.10 -3.38 14.31
C ASN A 159 -14.55 -4.72 13.63
N TRP A 160 -15.76 -5.19 13.92
CA TRP A 160 -16.35 -6.40 13.35
C TRP A 160 -17.61 -6.07 12.57
N ALA A 161 -17.70 -6.55 11.33
CA ALA A 161 -18.88 -6.45 10.50
C ALA A 161 -19.42 -7.83 10.10
N TRP A 162 -20.76 -7.99 10.14
CA TRP A 162 -21.42 -9.24 9.78
C TRP A 162 -21.49 -9.42 8.27
N ASP A 163 -21.02 -10.55 7.77
CA ASP A 163 -21.19 -10.96 6.38
C ASP A 163 -22.26 -12.05 6.25
N SER A 164 -23.35 -11.72 5.59
CA SER A 164 -24.52 -12.62 5.43
C SER A 164 -24.24 -13.81 4.50
N VAL A 165 -23.25 -13.72 3.61
CA VAL A 165 -22.82 -14.80 2.71
C VAL A 165 -21.92 -15.78 3.45
N ALA A 166 -20.92 -15.26 4.16
CA ALA A 166 -20.02 -16.06 4.97
C ALA A 166 -20.67 -16.59 6.25
N LYS A 167 -21.78 -15.98 6.71
CA LYS A 167 -22.42 -16.21 8.02
C LYS A 167 -21.41 -16.15 9.16
N ALA A 168 -20.57 -15.13 9.11
CA ALA A 168 -19.52 -14.86 10.09
C ALA A 168 -19.21 -13.36 10.10
N TYR A 169 -18.56 -12.90 11.15
CA TYR A 169 -18.02 -11.55 11.22
C TYR A 169 -16.63 -11.54 10.58
N TYR A 170 -16.31 -10.46 9.85
CA TYR A 170 -14.95 -10.18 9.41
C TYR A 170 -14.42 -8.96 10.16
N TRP A 171 -13.12 -8.97 10.40
CA TRP A 171 -12.41 -7.87 11.02
C TRP A 171 -12.14 -6.76 10.02
N HIS A 172 -12.26 -5.51 10.46
CA HIS A 172 -11.85 -4.32 9.74
C HIS A 172 -11.33 -3.29 10.73
N ARG A 173 -10.15 -2.77 10.47
CA ARG A 173 -9.55 -1.78 11.35
C ARG A 173 -10.01 -0.35 11.03
N PHE A 174 -10.35 -0.13 9.77
CA PHE A 174 -10.82 1.12 9.22
C PHE A 174 -12.32 1.05 8.94
N TYR A 175 -12.76 1.33 7.72
CA TYR A 175 -14.20 1.23 7.38
C TYR A 175 -14.67 -0.22 7.21
N SER A 176 -15.95 -0.45 7.46
CA SER A 176 -16.55 -1.78 7.28
C SER A 176 -16.50 -2.31 5.84
N HIS A 177 -16.29 -1.45 4.86
CA HIS A 177 -16.07 -1.86 3.47
C HIS A 177 -14.59 -2.17 3.13
N GLN A 178 -13.72 -2.17 4.14
CA GLN A 178 -12.28 -2.45 4.04
C GLN A 178 -11.88 -3.63 4.94
N PRO A 179 -12.24 -4.88 4.57
CA PRO A 179 -11.89 -6.07 5.35
C PRO A 179 -10.37 -6.25 5.42
N ASP A 180 -9.87 -6.56 6.62
CA ASP A 180 -8.44 -6.73 6.88
C ASP A 180 -7.94 -8.09 6.41
N LEU A 181 -6.77 -8.08 5.79
CA LEU A 181 -6.04 -9.26 5.36
C LEU A 181 -5.48 -10.01 6.59
N ASN A 182 -5.51 -11.34 6.54
CA ASN A 182 -5.00 -12.18 7.61
C ASN A 182 -3.51 -12.48 7.42
N TYR A 183 -2.64 -11.73 8.06
CA TYR A 183 -1.18 -11.89 7.97
C TYR A 183 -0.65 -13.13 8.73
N ASP A 184 -1.43 -13.81 9.54
CA ASP A 184 -1.08 -15.15 10.05
C ASP A 184 -1.06 -16.21 8.93
N ASN A 185 -1.65 -15.89 7.78
CA ASN A 185 -1.68 -16.77 6.63
C ASN A 185 -0.51 -16.50 5.66
N PRO A 186 0.48 -17.43 5.51
CA PRO A 186 1.61 -17.22 4.62
C PRO A 186 1.23 -16.96 3.14
N ARG A 187 0.04 -17.40 2.72
CA ARG A 187 -0.45 -17.15 1.36
C ARG A 187 -0.83 -15.69 1.12
N VAL A 188 -1.17 -14.96 2.17
CA VAL A 188 -1.35 -13.49 2.10
C VAL A 188 0.01 -12.85 1.82
N HIS A 189 1.08 -13.25 2.54
CA HIS A 189 2.43 -12.77 2.26
C HIS A 189 2.84 -13.01 0.80
N GLU A 190 2.63 -14.24 0.29
CA GLU A 190 2.92 -14.58 -1.10
C GLU A 190 2.11 -13.74 -2.10
N ALA A 191 0.85 -13.42 -1.77
CA ALA A 191 0.01 -12.59 -2.62
C ALA A 191 0.51 -11.13 -2.65
N ILE A 192 0.86 -10.57 -1.51
CA ILE A 192 1.43 -9.23 -1.38
C ILE A 192 2.79 -9.15 -2.08
N PHE A 193 3.67 -10.15 -1.92
CA PHE A 193 4.95 -10.15 -2.63
C PHE A 193 4.80 -10.17 -4.15
N ARG A 194 3.78 -10.85 -4.69
CA ARG A 194 3.47 -10.76 -6.13
C ARG A 194 3.00 -9.37 -6.57
N VAL A 195 2.27 -8.65 -5.71
CA VAL A 195 1.90 -7.25 -6.00
C VAL A 195 3.15 -6.38 -6.03
N ILE A 196 4.03 -6.53 -5.03
CA ILE A 196 5.31 -5.81 -4.95
C ILE A 196 6.17 -6.09 -6.19
N ASP A 197 6.36 -7.36 -6.52
CA ASP A 197 7.14 -7.76 -7.70
C ASP A 197 6.60 -7.10 -8.97
N PHE A 198 5.29 -7.14 -9.18
CA PHE A 198 4.65 -6.56 -10.38
C PHE A 198 4.96 -5.07 -10.56
N TRP A 199 4.90 -4.28 -9.51
CA TRP A 199 5.15 -2.84 -9.60
C TRP A 199 6.64 -2.51 -9.66
N LEU A 200 7.47 -3.20 -8.89
CA LEU A 200 8.91 -2.99 -8.91
C LEU A 200 9.56 -3.48 -10.22
N GLU A 201 9.07 -4.58 -10.83
CA GLU A 201 9.47 -5.02 -12.17
C GLU A 201 9.08 -4.01 -13.26
N MET A 202 7.99 -3.28 -13.07
CA MET A 202 7.58 -2.19 -13.98
C MET A 202 8.52 -0.98 -13.91
N GLY A 203 9.33 -0.86 -12.84
CA GLY A 203 10.33 0.18 -12.66
C GLY A 203 10.03 1.20 -11.57
N VAL A 204 8.99 1.01 -10.76
CA VAL A 204 8.68 1.87 -9.60
C VAL A 204 9.87 1.91 -8.63
N ASP A 205 10.24 3.09 -8.12
CA ASP A 205 11.43 3.30 -7.29
C ASP A 205 11.21 3.07 -5.80
N GLY A 206 9.96 3.12 -5.36
CA GLY A 206 9.64 2.91 -3.96
C GLY A 206 8.16 2.63 -3.71
N LEU A 207 7.89 2.09 -2.52
CA LEU A 207 6.55 1.78 -2.05
C LEU A 207 6.30 2.50 -0.74
N ARG A 208 5.24 3.28 -0.66
CA ARG A 208 4.74 3.80 0.62
C ARG A 208 3.78 2.77 1.19
N LEU A 209 4.12 2.27 2.36
CA LEU A 209 3.38 1.20 3.04
C LEU A 209 2.35 1.82 3.97
N ASP A 210 1.09 1.74 3.57
CA ASP A 210 -0.04 2.24 4.34
C ASP A 210 -0.32 1.38 5.56
N ALA A 211 -0.71 2.03 6.66
CA ALA A 211 -1.30 1.39 7.84
C ALA A 211 -0.48 0.23 8.45
N VAL A 212 0.86 0.28 8.36
CA VAL A 212 1.73 -0.81 8.83
C VAL A 212 1.57 -1.22 10.30
N PRO A 213 1.14 -0.35 11.26
CA PRO A 213 0.94 -0.78 12.64
C PRO A 213 -0.14 -1.84 12.85
N TYR A 214 -1.05 -2.04 11.90
CA TYR A 214 -2.32 -2.76 12.09
C TYR A 214 -2.39 -4.14 11.45
N LEU A 215 -1.27 -4.68 10.94
CA LEU A 215 -1.25 -5.89 10.10
C LEU A 215 -1.63 -7.19 10.83
N TYR A 216 -1.54 -7.23 12.15
CA TYR A 216 -1.79 -8.44 12.93
C TYR A 216 -2.76 -8.19 14.08
N GLU A 217 -3.54 -9.22 14.44
CA GLU A 217 -4.45 -9.24 15.57
C GLU A 217 -3.99 -10.25 16.61
N LEU A 218 -3.97 -9.82 17.87
CA LEU A 218 -3.67 -10.67 19.01
C LEU A 218 -4.62 -10.35 20.17
N GLU A 219 -5.30 -11.37 20.68
CA GLU A 219 -6.23 -11.23 21.82
C GLU A 219 -5.50 -10.67 23.05
N GLY A 220 -6.14 -9.73 23.75
CA GLY A 220 -5.58 -9.07 24.93
C GLY A 220 -4.58 -7.96 24.60
N THR A 221 -4.50 -7.51 23.34
CA THR A 221 -3.65 -6.41 22.90
C THR A 221 -4.46 -5.34 22.16
N SER A 222 -3.84 -4.19 21.90
CA SER A 222 -4.43 -3.15 21.05
C SER A 222 -4.50 -3.53 19.55
N CYS A 223 -3.91 -4.65 19.14
CA CYS A 223 -3.70 -5.02 17.75
C CYS A 223 -2.94 -3.95 16.96
N GLU A 224 -1.97 -3.30 17.59
CA GLU A 224 -1.11 -2.27 17.01
C GLU A 224 0.36 -2.55 17.36
N ASN A 225 1.24 -2.37 16.41
CA ASN A 225 2.70 -2.48 16.61
C ASN A 225 3.14 -3.82 17.22
N LEU A 226 2.52 -4.91 16.81
CA LEU A 226 2.87 -6.23 17.31
C LEU A 226 4.25 -6.69 16.78
N PRO A 227 4.98 -7.53 17.52
CA PRO A 227 6.27 -8.06 17.07
C PRO A 227 6.22 -8.78 15.72
N GLU A 228 5.09 -9.39 15.39
CA GLU A 228 4.83 -10.05 14.11
C GLU A 228 4.84 -9.08 12.95
N THR A 229 4.36 -7.85 13.16
CA THR A 229 4.41 -6.76 12.18
C THR A 229 5.84 -6.46 11.77
N TYR A 230 6.74 -6.26 12.73
CA TYR A 230 8.16 -5.97 12.46
C TYR A 230 8.82 -7.12 11.70
N LYS A 231 8.58 -8.38 12.11
CA LYS A 231 9.10 -9.57 11.42
C LYS A 231 8.61 -9.65 9.97
N PHE A 232 7.37 -9.27 9.72
CA PHE A 232 6.84 -9.24 8.36
C PHE A 232 7.52 -8.14 7.53
N LEU A 233 7.72 -6.94 8.09
CA LEU A 233 8.39 -5.84 7.41
C LEU A 233 9.86 -6.17 7.09
N GLU A 234 10.58 -6.82 8.01
CA GLU A 234 11.92 -7.34 7.74
C GLU A 234 11.92 -8.35 6.58
N LYS A 235 10.98 -9.31 6.62
CA LYS A 235 10.82 -10.28 5.53
C LYS A 235 10.50 -9.61 4.20
N LEU A 236 9.70 -8.55 4.21
CA LEU A 236 9.36 -7.76 3.03
C LEU A 236 10.61 -7.03 2.52
N ARG A 237 11.40 -6.41 3.42
CA ARG A 237 12.67 -5.74 3.05
C ARG A 237 13.63 -6.73 2.40
N VAL A 238 13.86 -7.89 3.00
CA VAL A 238 14.71 -8.95 2.45
C VAL A 238 14.21 -9.37 1.05
N HIS A 239 12.90 -9.58 0.87
CA HIS A 239 12.33 -9.96 -0.41
C HIS A 239 12.61 -8.92 -1.51
N VAL A 240 12.53 -7.62 -1.16
CA VAL A 240 12.82 -6.55 -2.10
C VAL A 240 14.31 -6.49 -2.41
N ASP A 241 15.18 -6.56 -1.41
CA ASP A 241 16.64 -6.45 -1.59
C ASP A 241 17.24 -7.61 -2.39
N ASP A 242 16.69 -8.81 -2.24
CA ASP A 242 17.11 -9.99 -2.99
C ASP A 242 16.86 -9.87 -4.51
N LYS A 243 15.86 -9.08 -4.90
CA LYS A 243 15.39 -8.99 -6.30
C LYS A 243 15.68 -7.65 -6.96
N PHE A 244 15.62 -6.57 -6.19
CA PHE A 244 15.65 -5.21 -6.71
C PHE A 244 16.71 -4.38 -5.98
N LYS A 245 17.35 -3.48 -6.72
CA LYS A 245 18.32 -2.53 -6.16
C LYS A 245 17.71 -1.13 -6.14
N ASP A 246 18.18 -0.29 -5.22
CA ASP A 246 17.78 1.12 -5.11
C ASP A 246 16.28 1.32 -4.91
N ARG A 247 15.60 0.41 -4.23
CA ARG A 247 14.18 0.55 -3.90
C ARG A 247 13.97 0.92 -2.44
N ILE A 248 13.14 1.94 -2.20
CA ILE A 248 12.78 2.33 -0.83
C ILE A 248 11.44 1.75 -0.41
N LEU A 249 11.32 1.54 0.89
CA LEU A 249 10.06 1.28 1.58
C LEU A 249 9.83 2.44 2.55
N LEU A 250 8.75 3.17 2.36
CA LEU A 250 8.37 4.33 3.18
C LEU A 250 7.16 3.94 4.02
N ALA A 251 7.37 3.64 5.30
CA ALA A 251 6.29 3.17 6.18
C ALA A 251 5.47 4.36 6.74
N GLU A 252 4.16 4.22 6.75
CA GLU A 252 3.29 5.03 7.59
C GLU A 252 3.20 4.39 8.98
N ALA A 253 4.07 4.84 9.88
CA ALA A 253 4.09 4.44 11.27
C ALA A 253 3.89 5.68 12.14
N ASN A 254 2.64 6.03 12.40
CA ASN A 254 2.29 7.22 13.19
C ASN A 254 2.59 6.98 14.68
N GLN A 255 3.86 7.01 15.04
CA GLN A 255 4.42 6.69 16.34
C GLN A 255 5.28 7.84 16.86
N TRP A 256 5.55 7.84 18.17
CA TRP A 256 6.60 8.67 18.71
C TRP A 256 7.96 8.26 18.13
N PRO A 257 8.93 9.19 18.00
CA PRO A 257 10.24 8.88 17.40
C PRO A 257 10.95 7.67 18.02
N GLU A 258 10.81 7.50 19.35
CA GLU A 258 11.44 6.38 20.08
C GLU A 258 10.84 5.02 19.65
N ASP A 259 9.56 4.98 19.38
CA ASP A 259 8.84 3.76 18.98
C ASP A 259 8.99 3.50 17.47
N ALA A 260 9.15 4.57 16.68
CA ALA A 260 9.32 4.48 15.24
C ALA A 260 10.63 3.78 14.84
N VAL A 261 11.66 3.80 15.70
CA VAL A 261 12.97 3.15 15.43
C VAL A 261 12.80 1.66 15.13
N ALA A 262 11.87 0.97 15.78
CA ALA A 262 11.63 -0.46 15.56
C ALA A 262 11.20 -0.80 14.12
N TYR A 263 10.64 0.16 13.38
CA TYR A 263 10.24 -0.04 11.98
C TYR A 263 11.42 -0.08 10.99
N PHE A 264 12.59 0.42 11.39
CA PHE A 264 13.80 0.36 10.56
C PHE A 264 14.52 -0.99 10.66
N GLY A 265 14.14 -1.84 11.63
CA GLY A 265 14.80 -3.12 11.89
C GLY A 265 16.16 -2.99 12.56
N GLU A 266 16.81 -4.14 12.78
CA GLU A 266 18.19 -4.22 13.26
C GLU A 266 19.08 -4.61 12.08
N GLY A 267 19.92 -3.70 11.63
CA GLY A 267 20.82 -3.97 10.52
C GLY A 267 21.09 -2.75 9.64
N ASN A 268 21.89 -2.94 8.60
CA ASN A 268 22.34 -1.88 7.69
C ASN A 268 21.25 -1.43 6.73
#